data_98ab2ecc3ce2923512353dfa3bac8928
#
_entry.id   98ab2ecc3ce2923512353dfa3bac8928
#
_cell.length_a   1.000
_cell.length_b   1.000
_cell.length_c   1.000
_cell.angle_alpha   90.00
_cell.angle_beta   90.00
_cell.angle_gamma   90.00
#
_symmetry.space_group_name_H-M   'P 1'
#
loop_
_entity.id
_entity.type
_entity.pdbx_description
1 polymer ?
#
loop_
_entity_poly.entity_id
_entity_poly.type
_entity_poly.pdbx_seq_one_letter_code
_entity_poly.pdbx_strand_id
1 'polypeptide(L)'
;CDRRQRQMCIRDRLYNSQESVKQIQTGVVLEWDTKLGEVNSNAYYSNRDFVGLLPFTNGGYVELNRDFSGAEVNIKDKSQNFEWIVGTSIQNQKDDRKRFENNEGYKGAVTLDQIESFRSYGAFALVSYNKENYSIQSGLRFDLHKISLDDNIGIDQQYVDYSKSLKAFSPNVGLIYNLNRNDEVYINYGESYETPSLSELSANPNGVGFNEDLSPMNSSGFDIGFRKKSQNLSYSIAAFYIDTKDEIVRYELEGFEGMNFYRNLGTSKRVGAELEASYNLGKPGVLNASYTQAKYEFENQGVSGGLAGIPKSNFTLEWLYGYKNFDLKMDLKYVNSLYADNNNEVKVPSYLLSNIALKNKFNLTGFFLEVGLHVRNLLDEKYFDNIRTNAFGSRFYEPASLRSFILSIKTAF
;
A
#
# COMPACT_ATOMS: atom_id res chain seq x y z
N CYS A 1 -29.06 -3.99 -7.02
CA CYS A 1 -28.44 -4.62 -5.82
C CYS A 1 -28.72 -6.12 -5.88
N ASP A 2 -27.67 -6.91 -6.01
CA ASP A 2 -27.76 -8.37 -5.92
C ASP A 2 -28.26 -8.77 -4.52
N ARG A 3 -28.88 -9.97 -4.42
CA ARG A 3 -29.46 -10.50 -3.17
C ARG A 3 -28.45 -10.51 -2.01
N ARG A 4 -27.16 -10.73 -2.32
CA ARG A 4 -26.04 -10.73 -1.35
C ARG A 4 -25.66 -9.32 -0.87
N GLN A 5 -25.71 -8.32 -1.74
CA GLN A 5 -25.50 -6.90 -1.35
C GLN A 5 -26.61 -6.41 -0.42
N ARG A 6 -27.86 -6.82 -0.63
CA ARG A 6 -28.96 -6.49 0.29
C ARG A 6 -28.69 -7.07 1.69
N GLN A 7 -28.16 -8.28 1.79
CA GLN A 7 -27.83 -8.89 3.08
C GLN A 7 -26.72 -8.13 3.80
N MET A 8 -25.68 -7.66 3.10
CA MET A 8 -24.60 -6.84 3.68
C MET A 8 -25.14 -5.51 4.19
N CYS A 9 -25.91 -4.78 3.38
CA CYS A 9 -26.55 -3.52 3.80
C CYS A 9 -27.54 -3.69 4.95
N ILE A 10 -28.23 -4.84 5.05
CA ILE A 10 -29.13 -5.15 6.18
C ILE A 10 -28.31 -5.36 7.46
N ARG A 11 -27.22 -6.14 7.40
CA ARG A 11 -26.32 -6.34 8.55
C ARG A 11 -25.69 -5.05 9.02
N ASP A 12 -25.16 -4.23 8.09
CA ASP A 12 -24.56 -2.93 8.42
C ASP A 12 -25.55 -2.02 9.15
N ARG A 13 -26.81 -2.00 8.73
CA ARG A 13 -27.87 -1.25 9.43
C ARG A 13 -28.22 -1.84 10.78
N LEU A 14 -28.33 -3.18 10.87
CA LEU A 14 -28.66 -3.87 12.12
C LEU A 14 -27.60 -3.60 13.20
N TYR A 15 -26.32 -3.68 12.82
CA TYR A 15 -25.20 -3.48 13.73
C TYR A 15 -24.74 -2.02 13.82
N ASN A 16 -25.48 -1.08 13.18
CA ASN A 16 -25.14 0.33 13.13
C ASN A 16 -23.67 0.56 12.68
N SER A 17 -23.24 -0.16 11.64
CA SER A 17 -21.85 -0.16 11.20
C SER A 17 -21.38 1.24 10.84
N GLN A 18 -20.34 1.71 11.54
CA GLN A 18 -19.76 3.04 11.37
C GLN A 18 -18.33 3.07 11.93
N GLU A 19 -17.60 4.10 11.53
CA GLU A 19 -16.25 4.37 12.03
C GLU A 19 -16.13 5.84 12.44
N SER A 20 -15.42 6.09 13.52
CA SER A 20 -15.06 7.41 13.99
C SER A 20 -13.56 7.47 14.27
N VAL A 21 -12.89 8.48 13.74
CA VAL A 21 -11.45 8.70 13.95
C VAL A 21 -11.21 10.12 14.41
N LYS A 22 -10.44 10.27 15.49
CA LYS A 22 -9.84 11.54 15.90
C LYS A 22 -8.34 11.37 15.90
N GLN A 23 -7.61 12.27 15.27
CA GLN A 23 -6.14 12.19 15.20
C GLN A 23 -5.52 13.57 15.39
N ILE A 24 -4.46 13.60 16.21
CA ILE A 24 -3.57 14.74 16.36
C ILE A 24 -2.18 14.28 15.94
N GLN A 25 -1.50 15.08 15.15
CA GLN A 25 -0.14 14.82 14.71
C GLN A 25 0.68 16.09 14.76
N THR A 26 1.90 15.96 15.26
CA THR A 26 2.89 17.05 15.30
C THR A 26 4.26 16.50 14.95
N GLY A 27 5.14 17.36 14.45
CA GLY A 27 6.51 16.99 14.12
C GLY A 27 7.41 18.21 13.97
N VAL A 28 8.70 17.97 14.06
CA VAL A 28 9.76 18.95 13.85
C VAL A 28 10.81 18.35 12.93
N VAL A 29 11.32 19.17 12.02
CA VAL A 29 12.46 18.85 11.15
C VAL A 29 13.51 19.90 11.39
N LEU A 30 14.75 19.47 11.59
CA LEU A 30 15.91 20.33 11.79
C LEU A 30 17.00 19.94 10.80
N GLU A 31 17.58 20.94 10.14
CA GLU A 31 18.66 20.79 9.18
C GLU A 31 19.76 21.79 9.52
N TRP A 32 21.00 21.33 9.61
CA TRP A 32 22.15 22.21 9.88
C TRP A 32 23.44 21.64 9.31
N ASP A 33 24.33 22.51 8.91
CA ASP A 33 25.65 22.16 8.39
C ASP A 33 26.67 21.94 9.52
N THR A 34 27.51 20.92 9.32
CA THR A 34 28.66 20.62 10.16
C THR A 34 29.92 20.47 9.31
N LYS A 35 31.09 20.33 9.97
CA LYS A 35 32.34 20.03 9.26
C LYS A 35 32.36 18.64 8.61
N LEU A 36 31.49 17.74 9.03
CA LEU A 36 31.39 16.35 8.52
C LEU A 36 30.33 16.21 7.46
N GLY A 37 29.50 17.22 7.24
CA GLY A 37 28.39 17.20 6.30
C GLY A 37 27.12 17.82 6.88
N GLU A 38 26.05 17.77 6.12
CA GLU A 38 24.73 18.24 6.49
C GLU A 38 24.03 17.20 7.39
N VAL A 39 23.60 17.64 8.57
CA VAL A 39 22.84 16.81 9.51
C VAL A 39 21.35 17.12 9.35
N ASN A 40 20.56 16.07 9.15
CA ASN A 40 19.11 16.12 9.12
C ASN A 40 18.56 15.36 10.32
N SER A 41 17.63 15.95 11.05
CA SER A 41 16.94 15.31 12.15
C SER A 41 15.45 15.58 12.05
N ASN A 42 14.65 14.56 12.31
CA ASN A 42 13.21 14.72 12.46
C ASN A 42 12.72 13.98 13.71
N ALA A 43 11.67 14.52 14.30
CA ALA A 43 10.93 13.85 15.35
C ALA A 43 9.43 14.11 15.17
N TYR A 44 8.61 13.13 15.49
CA TYR A 44 7.17 13.22 15.34
C TYR A 44 6.43 12.48 16.44
N TYR A 45 5.21 12.91 16.68
CA TYR A 45 4.25 12.27 17.55
C TYR A 45 2.86 12.31 16.93
N SER A 46 2.13 11.22 17.05
CA SER A 46 0.72 11.10 16.63
C SER A 46 -0.05 10.33 17.69
N ASN A 47 -1.22 10.86 18.07
CA ASN A 47 -2.23 10.12 18.84
C ASN A 47 -3.46 9.97 17.98
N ARG A 48 -4.05 8.76 17.99
CA ARG A 48 -5.23 8.42 17.21
C ARG A 48 -6.22 7.64 18.07
N ASP A 49 -7.41 8.20 18.24
CA ASP A 49 -8.58 7.52 18.76
C ASP A 49 -9.41 6.97 17.61
N PHE A 50 -9.72 5.69 17.64
CA PHE A 50 -10.56 5.00 16.69
C PHE A 50 -11.67 4.27 17.42
N VAL A 51 -12.91 4.42 16.94
CA VAL A 51 -14.06 3.63 17.34
C VAL A 51 -14.70 3.07 16.08
N GLY A 52 -14.87 1.76 16.02
CA GLY A 52 -15.50 1.07 14.90
C GLY A 52 -16.61 0.13 15.35
N LEU A 53 -17.77 0.19 14.70
CA LEU A 53 -18.86 -0.77 14.85
C LEU A 53 -18.90 -1.63 13.59
N LEU A 54 -18.55 -2.90 13.74
CA LEU A 54 -18.47 -3.87 12.65
C LEU A 54 -19.77 -4.71 12.62
N PRO A 55 -20.16 -5.29 11.47
CA PRO A 55 -21.45 -5.93 11.28
C PRO A 55 -21.50 -7.37 11.86
N PHE A 56 -20.99 -7.57 13.08
CA PHE A 56 -21.02 -8.83 13.79
C PHE A 56 -20.97 -8.62 15.31
N THR A 57 -21.49 -9.58 16.09
CA THR A 57 -21.61 -9.46 17.55
C THR A 57 -20.26 -9.62 18.25
N ASN A 58 -19.57 -10.73 18.06
CA ASN A 58 -18.38 -11.06 18.82
C ASN A 58 -17.19 -10.17 18.46
N GLY A 59 -16.82 -9.25 19.35
CA GLY A 59 -15.71 -8.30 19.10
C GLY A 59 -16.00 -7.24 18.03
N GLY A 60 -17.28 -7.05 17.66
CA GLY A 60 -17.68 -6.12 16.62
C GLY A 60 -17.66 -4.65 17.03
N TYR A 61 -17.64 -4.33 18.32
CA TYR A 61 -17.43 -2.99 18.82
C TYR A 61 -15.95 -2.81 19.19
N VAL A 62 -15.22 -1.99 18.47
CA VAL A 62 -13.76 -1.81 18.57
C VAL A 62 -13.44 -0.42 19.09
N GLU A 63 -12.62 -0.34 20.12
CA GLU A 63 -11.97 0.89 20.58
C GLU A 63 -10.46 0.70 20.48
N LEU A 64 -9.76 1.67 19.90
CA LEU A 64 -8.32 1.67 19.77
C LEU A 64 -7.80 3.08 20.02
N ASN A 65 -7.00 3.24 21.08
CA ASN A 65 -6.17 4.42 21.25
C ASN A 65 -4.72 4.07 20.87
N ARG A 66 -4.16 4.78 19.90
CA ARG A 66 -2.79 4.57 19.43
C ARG A 66 -1.94 5.79 19.67
N ASP A 67 -0.86 5.60 20.41
CA ASP A 67 0.25 6.53 20.47
C ASP A 67 1.37 6.06 19.54
N PHE A 68 1.82 6.93 18.63
CA PHE A 68 2.90 6.65 17.72
C PHE A 68 3.91 7.81 17.73
N SER A 69 5.17 7.50 17.99
CA SER A 69 6.25 8.48 18.00
C SER A 69 7.51 7.92 17.36
N GLY A 70 8.33 8.82 16.83
CA GLY A 70 9.62 8.43 16.27
C GLY A 70 10.55 9.60 16.13
N ALA A 71 11.82 9.27 15.96
CA ALA A 71 12.88 10.20 15.63
C ALA A 71 13.89 9.54 14.72
N GLU A 72 14.46 10.33 13.83
CA GLU A 72 15.56 9.92 12.96
C GLU A 72 16.59 11.02 12.92
N VAL A 73 17.86 10.64 12.89
CA VAL A 73 18.98 11.52 12.61
C VAL A 73 19.87 10.88 11.56
N ASN A 74 20.26 11.66 10.56
CA ASN A 74 21.23 11.25 9.58
C ASN A 74 22.20 12.38 9.26
N ILE A 75 23.36 12.00 8.79
CA ILE A 75 24.37 12.90 8.26
C ILE A 75 24.68 12.48 6.84
N LYS A 76 24.73 13.44 5.93
CA LYS A 76 25.09 13.23 4.53
C LYS A 76 26.20 14.20 4.12
N ASP A 77 27.07 13.72 3.26
CA ASP A 77 28.07 14.56 2.62
C ASP A 77 28.28 14.14 1.17
N LYS A 78 28.75 15.09 0.36
CA LYS A 78 28.97 14.91 -1.07
C LYS A 78 30.33 15.51 -1.45
N SER A 79 31.17 14.69 -1.99
CA SER A 79 32.38 15.08 -2.72
C SER A 79 32.20 14.87 -4.22
N GLN A 80 33.19 15.23 -5.06
CA GLN A 80 33.05 15.24 -6.53
C GLN A 80 32.23 14.08 -7.13
N ASN A 81 32.55 12.85 -6.76
CA ASN A 81 31.93 11.66 -7.31
C ASN A 81 31.26 10.80 -6.25
N PHE A 82 31.40 11.13 -4.99
CA PHE A 82 30.99 10.30 -3.88
C PHE A 82 29.93 11.04 -3.06
N GLU A 83 28.84 10.36 -2.77
CA GLU A 83 27.80 10.83 -1.87
C GLU A 83 27.49 9.71 -0.88
N TRP A 84 27.39 10.05 0.40
CA TRP A 84 27.06 9.08 1.43
C TRP A 84 26.08 9.64 2.43
N ILE A 85 25.28 8.75 3.00
CA ILE A 85 24.33 9.02 4.08
C ILE A 85 24.48 7.93 5.12
N VAL A 86 24.60 8.31 6.38
CA VAL A 86 24.58 7.38 7.52
C VAL A 86 23.57 7.90 8.54
N GLY A 87 22.74 7.02 9.06
CA GLY A 87 21.70 7.45 9.99
C GLY A 87 21.21 6.37 10.91
N THR A 88 20.42 6.82 11.90
CA THR A 88 19.73 5.94 12.85
C THR A 88 18.33 6.45 13.11
N SER A 89 17.43 5.53 13.41
CA SER A 89 16.02 5.83 13.69
C SER A 89 15.51 5.05 14.90
N ILE A 90 14.55 5.64 15.59
CA ILE A 90 13.79 4.98 16.64
C ILE A 90 12.30 5.23 16.40
N GLN A 91 11.48 4.19 16.57
CA GLN A 91 10.02 4.30 16.50
C GLN A 91 9.40 3.57 17.68
N ASN A 92 8.32 4.09 18.20
CA ASN A 92 7.55 3.48 19.27
C ASN A 92 6.05 3.64 18.97
N GLN A 93 5.34 2.52 18.99
CA GLN A 93 3.89 2.47 18.91
C GLN A 93 3.36 1.78 20.15
N LYS A 94 2.31 2.34 20.72
CA LYS A 94 1.54 1.74 21.83
C LYS A 94 0.08 1.83 21.48
N ASP A 95 -0.60 0.68 21.49
CA ASP A 95 -2.02 0.55 21.21
C ASP A 95 -2.73 0.06 22.48
N ASP A 96 -3.67 0.85 23.01
CA ASP A 96 -4.69 0.38 23.97
C ASP A 96 -5.88 -0.10 23.13
N ARG A 97 -6.03 -1.42 23.03
CA ARG A 97 -7.02 -2.07 22.18
C ARG A 97 -8.05 -2.79 23.00
N LYS A 98 -9.32 -2.42 22.76
CA LYS A 98 -10.46 -3.07 23.37
C LYS A 98 -11.46 -3.52 22.33
N ARG A 99 -12.05 -4.67 22.55
CA ARG A 99 -13.18 -5.15 21.78
C ARG A 99 -14.31 -5.55 22.71
N PHE A 100 -15.51 -5.31 22.24
CA PHE A 100 -16.73 -5.63 22.94
C PHE A 100 -17.69 -6.31 21.96
N GLU A 101 -18.68 -7.02 22.51
CA GLU A 101 -19.82 -7.43 21.70
C GLU A 101 -20.49 -6.19 21.11
N ASN A 102 -20.84 -6.27 19.81
CA ASN A 102 -21.71 -5.29 19.18
C ASN A 102 -23.14 -5.82 19.18
N ASN A 103 -23.93 -5.38 20.15
CA ASN A 103 -25.33 -5.78 20.30
C ASN A 103 -26.23 -4.81 19.53
N GLU A 104 -26.30 -4.97 18.20
CA GLU A 104 -27.10 -4.12 17.29
C GLU A 104 -26.79 -2.63 17.43
N GLY A 105 -25.49 -2.29 17.52
CA GLY A 105 -25.01 -0.91 17.69
C GLY A 105 -24.74 -0.50 19.14
N TYR A 106 -25.06 -1.35 20.12
CA TYR A 106 -24.79 -1.09 21.54
C TYR A 106 -23.57 -1.89 22.02
N LYS A 107 -22.78 -1.23 22.85
CA LYS A 107 -21.59 -1.82 23.49
C LYS A 107 -22.00 -2.89 24.51
N GLY A 108 -21.61 -4.14 24.25
CA GLY A 108 -21.89 -5.29 25.10
C GLY A 108 -20.74 -5.69 26.02
N ALA A 109 -20.62 -7.00 26.31
CA ALA A 109 -19.55 -7.54 27.13
C ALA A 109 -18.18 -7.33 26.48
N VAL A 110 -17.13 -7.15 27.29
CA VAL A 110 -15.75 -7.07 26.82
C VAL A 110 -15.29 -8.43 26.30
N THR A 111 -14.71 -8.47 25.13
CA THR A 111 -14.19 -9.69 24.48
C THR A 111 -12.67 -9.65 24.30
N LEU A 112 -12.04 -8.45 24.41
CA LEU A 112 -10.61 -8.26 24.38
C LEU A 112 -10.27 -6.92 25.04
N ASP A 113 -9.26 -6.91 25.92
CA ASP A 113 -8.67 -5.71 26.51
C ASP A 113 -7.16 -5.96 26.67
N GLN A 114 -6.34 -5.27 25.88
CA GLN A 114 -4.92 -5.49 25.87
C GLN A 114 -4.12 -4.24 25.47
N ILE A 115 -2.89 -4.17 25.97
CA ILE A 115 -1.90 -3.17 25.58
C ILE A 115 -0.89 -3.83 24.64
N GLU A 116 -0.78 -3.30 23.44
CA GLU A 116 0.16 -3.78 22.42
C GLU A 116 1.27 -2.74 22.22
N SER A 117 2.50 -3.21 22.12
CA SER A 117 3.64 -2.31 21.89
C SER A 117 4.54 -2.82 20.77
N PHE A 118 5.01 -1.88 19.96
CA PHE A 118 6.02 -2.10 18.93
C PHE A 118 7.11 -1.04 19.08
N ARG A 119 8.36 -1.46 19.23
CA ARG A 119 9.53 -0.59 19.22
C ARG A 119 10.49 -1.02 18.13
N SER A 120 11.00 -0.07 17.38
CA SER A 120 11.96 -0.30 16.31
C SER A 120 13.17 0.60 16.48
N TYR A 121 14.34 0.02 16.31
CA TYR A 121 15.64 0.70 16.28
C TYR A 121 16.30 0.37 14.95
N GLY A 122 16.57 1.38 14.13
CA GLY A 122 17.19 1.22 12.82
C GLY A 122 18.53 1.90 12.73
N ALA A 123 19.46 1.30 12.00
CA ALA A 123 20.68 1.93 11.55
C ALA A 123 20.87 1.68 10.06
N PHE A 124 21.28 2.69 9.31
CA PHE A 124 21.44 2.57 7.88
C PHE A 124 22.63 3.35 7.34
N ALA A 125 23.14 2.88 6.23
CA ALA A 125 24.15 3.56 5.44
C ALA A 125 23.83 3.42 3.96
N LEU A 126 23.99 4.50 3.21
CA LEU A 126 23.86 4.55 1.76
C LEU A 126 25.09 5.22 1.19
N VAL A 127 25.63 4.65 0.12
CA VAL A 127 26.77 5.18 -0.61
C VAL A 127 26.45 5.20 -2.09
N SER A 128 26.72 6.34 -2.75
CA SER A 128 26.60 6.51 -4.19
C SER A 128 27.94 6.96 -4.77
N TYR A 129 28.38 6.31 -5.82
CA TYR A 129 29.54 6.71 -6.61
C TYR A 129 29.09 7.03 -8.02
N ASN A 130 29.31 8.28 -8.45
CA ASN A 130 28.88 8.79 -9.74
C ASN A 130 30.09 9.15 -10.60
N LYS A 131 30.11 8.64 -11.81
CA LYS A 131 31.09 9.00 -12.84
C LYS A 131 30.35 9.29 -14.16
N GLU A 132 31.05 9.87 -15.15
CA GLU A 132 30.41 10.34 -16.41
C GLU A 132 29.42 9.34 -17.02
N ASN A 133 29.80 8.05 -17.07
CA ASN A 133 29.00 7.03 -17.75
C ASN A 133 28.31 6.05 -16.82
N TYR A 134 28.58 6.06 -15.52
CA TYR A 134 27.93 5.12 -14.60
C TYR A 134 27.72 5.68 -13.20
N SER A 135 26.73 5.15 -12.52
CA SER A 135 26.45 5.40 -11.13
C SER A 135 26.24 4.07 -10.41
N ILE A 136 26.93 3.88 -9.31
CA ILE A 136 26.75 2.72 -8.42
C ILE A 136 26.20 3.24 -7.12
N GLN A 137 25.13 2.62 -6.64
CA GLN A 137 24.54 2.90 -5.33
C GLN A 137 24.48 1.61 -4.52
N SER A 138 24.86 1.67 -3.26
CA SER A 138 24.73 0.55 -2.32
C SER A 138 24.21 1.04 -0.99
N GLY A 139 23.27 0.30 -0.42
CA GLY A 139 22.67 0.61 0.87
C GLY A 139 22.61 -0.63 1.76
N LEU A 140 22.75 -0.40 3.04
CA LEU A 140 22.58 -1.40 4.09
C LEU A 140 21.68 -0.82 5.17
N ARG A 141 20.71 -1.60 5.61
CA ARG A 141 19.89 -1.26 6.76
C ARG A 141 19.80 -2.44 7.71
N PHE A 142 19.93 -2.17 8.98
CA PHE A 142 19.72 -3.11 10.07
C PHE A 142 18.64 -2.59 10.99
N ASP A 143 17.66 -3.43 11.32
CA ASP A 143 16.57 -3.10 12.22
C ASP A 143 16.46 -4.14 13.34
N LEU A 144 16.18 -3.64 14.54
CA LEU A 144 15.82 -4.43 15.72
C LEU A 144 14.41 -4.04 16.15
N HIS A 145 13.48 -4.97 16.07
CA HIS A 145 12.10 -4.75 16.50
C HIS A 145 11.83 -5.50 17.79
N LYS A 146 11.11 -4.87 18.71
CA LYS A 146 10.57 -5.49 19.91
C LYS A 146 9.06 -5.35 19.89
N ILE A 147 8.36 -6.47 20.00
CA ILE A 147 6.92 -6.55 20.00
C ILE A 147 6.50 -7.13 21.35
N SER A 148 5.54 -6.50 22.03
CA SER A 148 4.98 -7.02 23.27
C SER A 148 3.49 -6.79 23.36
N LEU A 149 2.84 -7.63 24.16
CA LEU A 149 1.44 -7.57 24.49
C LEU A 149 1.28 -7.87 25.98
N ASP A 150 0.48 -7.06 26.64
CA ASP A 150 0.04 -7.26 28.02
C ASP A 150 -1.49 -7.42 28.00
N ASP A 151 -1.99 -8.60 28.36
CA ASP A 151 -3.42 -8.91 28.39
C ASP A 151 -4.02 -8.48 29.73
N ASN A 152 -5.14 -7.72 29.70
CA ASN A 152 -5.77 -7.15 30.89
C ASN A 152 -6.97 -7.96 31.41
N ILE A 153 -7.54 -8.88 30.63
CA ILE A 153 -8.73 -9.64 31.06
C ILE A 153 -8.45 -11.12 31.26
N GLY A 154 -7.48 -11.72 30.60
CA GLY A 154 -7.23 -13.14 30.62
C GLY A 154 -8.39 -14.01 30.12
N ILE A 155 -8.12 -15.28 29.87
CA ILE A 155 -9.16 -16.33 29.75
C ILE A 155 -9.02 -17.22 30.97
N ASP A 156 -10.11 -17.44 31.70
CA ASP A 156 -10.14 -18.30 32.91
C ASP A 156 -9.05 -17.93 33.94
N GLN A 157 -8.78 -16.63 34.09
CA GLN A 157 -7.73 -16.07 34.97
C GLN A 157 -6.27 -16.36 34.48
N GLN A 158 -6.11 -16.83 33.27
CA GLN A 158 -4.80 -16.91 32.61
C GLN A 158 -4.58 -15.68 31.73
N TYR A 159 -3.67 -14.83 32.16
CA TYR A 159 -3.20 -13.68 31.35
C TYR A 159 -2.17 -14.16 30.33
N VAL A 160 -2.26 -13.64 29.11
CA VAL A 160 -1.33 -13.98 28.04
C VAL A 160 -0.40 -12.79 27.80
N ASP A 161 0.80 -12.88 28.34
CA ASP A 161 1.84 -11.90 28.04
C ASP A 161 2.72 -12.42 26.90
N TYR A 162 3.06 -11.55 25.97
CA TYR A 162 3.89 -11.90 24.83
C TYR A 162 5.04 -10.89 24.66
N SER A 163 6.23 -11.40 24.39
CA SER A 163 7.38 -10.56 24.03
C SER A 163 8.26 -11.28 23.01
N LYS A 164 8.53 -10.63 21.89
CA LYS A 164 9.40 -11.14 20.80
C LYS A 164 10.33 -10.05 20.29
N SER A 165 11.59 -10.45 20.03
CA SER A 165 12.56 -9.60 19.35
C SER A 165 12.82 -10.14 17.96
N LEU A 166 12.77 -9.27 16.95
CA LEU A 166 13.00 -9.60 15.55
C LEU A 166 14.17 -8.75 15.04
N LYS A 167 14.99 -9.32 14.17
CA LYS A 167 16.12 -8.63 13.54
C LYS A 167 15.92 -8.69 12.03
N ALA A 168 16.17 -7.58 11.37
CA ALA A 168 16.12 -7.46 9.92
C ALA A 168 17.45 -6.92 9.39
N PHE A 169 17.86 -7.43 8.26
CA PHE A 169 18.98 -6.91 7.48
C PHE A 169 18.53 -6.76 6.04
N SER A 170 18.63 -5.56 5.49
CA SER A 170 18.11 -5.19 4.18
C SER A 170 19.21 -4.55 3.35
N PRO A 171 20.01 -5.34 2.62
CA PRO A 171 21.00 -4.84 1.67
C PRO A 171 20.33 -4.46 0.35
N ASN A 172 20.91 -3.47 -0.34
CA ASN A 172 20.57 -3.16 -1.72
C ASN A 172 21.81 -2.71 -2.51
N VAL A 173 21.80 -2.95 -3.81
CA VAL A 173 22.81 -2.46 -4.74
C VAL A 173 22.17 -2.17 -6.10
N GLY A 174 22.52 -1.03 -6.68
CA GLY A 174 22.10 -0.60 -8.00
C GLY A 174 23.27 -0.12 -8.84
N LEU A 175 23.19 -0.39 -10.14
CA LEU A 175 24.11 0.11 -11.14
C LEU A 175 23.30 0.75 -12.26
N ILE A 176 23.66 1.96 -12.64
CA ILE A 176 23.15 2.66 -13.82
C ILE A 176 24.33 2.87 -14.75
N TYR A 177 24.15 2.54 -16.03
CA TYR A 177 25.13 2.83 -17.07
C TYR A 177 24.50 3.70 -18.16
N ASN A 178 25.03 4.91 -18.36
CA ASN A 178 24.61 5.84 -19.38
C ASN A 178 25.26 5.45 -20.71
N LEU A 179 24.47 4.93 -21.63
CA LEU A 179 24.93 4.63 -23.02
C LEU A 179 25.24 5.91 -23.79
N ASN A 180 24.47 6.95 -23.53
CA ASN A 180 24.63 8.31 -24.02
C ASN A 180 23.82 9.28 -23.13
N ARG A 181 23.67 10.55 -23.52
CA ARG A 181 22.95 11.57 -22.76
C ARG A 181 21.45 11.26 -22.55
N ASN A 182 20.88 10.41 -23.38
CA ASN A 182 19.45 10.16 -23.44
C ASN A 182 19.06 8.73 -23.06
N ASP A 183 20.01 7.80 -23.14
CA ASP A 183 19.75 6.37 -23.01
C ASP A 183 20.58 5.78 -21.85
N GLU A 184 19.93 5.07 -20.97
CA GLU A 184 20.55 4.41 -19.83
C GLU A 184 20.04 2.97 -19.67
N VAL A 185 20.88 2.11 -19.18
CA VAL A 185 20.52 0.78 -18.68
C VAL A 185 20.78 0.73 -17.18
N TYR A 186 19.98 -0.04 -16.45
CA TYR A 186 20.18 -0.22 -15.02
C TYR A 186 19.93 -1.66 -14.60
N ILE A 187 20.52 -2.03 -13.49
CA ILE A 187 20.24 -3.26 -12.75
C ILE A 187 20.22 -2.93 -11.25
N ASN A 188 19.23 -3.45 -10.55
CA ASN A 188 19.11 -3.33 -9.09
C ASN A 188 18.93 -4.72 -8.48
N TYR A 189 19.46 -4.90 -7.29
CA TYR A 189 19.15 -6.00 -6.38
C TYR A 189 18.83 -5.43 -5.01
N GLY A 190 17.86 -6.02 -4.32
CA GLY A 190 17.54 -5.64 -2.95
C GLY A 190 16.86 -6.75 -2.17
N GLU A 191 17.03 -6.69 -0.85
CA GLU A 191 16.28 -7.50 0.09
C GLU A 191 15.43 -6.60 0.99
N SER A 192 14.24 -7.04 1.29
CA SER A 192 13.31 -6.36 2.18
C SER A 192 12.75 -7.33 3.22
N TYR A 193 12.40 -6.78 4.37
CA TYR A 193 11.87 -7.49 5.50
C TYR A 193 10.60 -6.78 5.99
N GLU A 194 9.55 -7.52 6.24
CA GLU A 194 8.30 -6.99 6.76
C GLU A 194 7.85 -7.78 7.99
N THR A 195 7.71 -7.09 9.11
CA THR A 195 7.14 -7.67 10.33
C THR A 195 5.61 -7.69 10.23
N PRO A 196 4.93 -8.71 10.78
CA PRO A 196 3.51 -8.59 11.01
C PRO A 196 3.19 -7.33 11.83
N SER A 197 2.17 -6.60 11.44
CA SER A 197 1.67 -5.45 12.20
C SER A 197 1.01 -5.90 13.50
N LEU A 198 0.90 -5.00 14.48
CA LEU A 198 0.17 -5.30 15.73
C LEU A 198 -1.28 -5.74 15.45
N SER A 199 -1.93 -5.14 14.45
CA SER A 199 -3.30 -5.51 14.07
C SER A 199 -3.42 -6.90 13.44
N GLU A 200 -2.41 -7.35 12.71
CA GLU A 200 -2.38 -8.72 12.15
C GLU A 200 -2.10 -9.76 13.24
N LEU A 201 -1.18 -9.45 14.16
CA LEU A 201 -0.90 -10.29 15.31
C LEU A 201 -2.11 -10.43 16.24
N SER A 202 -2.81 -9.31 16.50
CA SER A 202 -4.01 -9.30 17.36
C SER A 202 -5.24 -9.95 16.72
N ALA A 203 -5.21 -10.18 15.41
CA ALA A 203 -6.22 -10.98 14.73
C ALA A 203 -5.92 -12.47 14.92
N ASN A 204 -5.95 -12.93 16.18
CA ASN A 204 -5.60 -14.29 16.56
C ASN A 204 -6.81 -15.23 16.38
N PRO A 205 -6.72 -16.26 15.50
CA PRO A 205 -7.81 -17.22 15.29
C PRO A 205 -8.05 -18.12 16.52
N ASN A 206 -7.08 -18.21 17.43
CA ASN A 206 -7.15 -19.05 18.62
C ASN A 206 -7.72 -18.31 19.85
N GLY A 207 -8.13 -17.05 19.72
CA GLY A 207 -8.73 -16.25 20.79
C GLY A 207 -7.97 -14.97 21.14
N VAL A 208 -7.67 -14.75 22.41
CA VAL A 208 -6.95 -13.58 22.89
C VAL A 208 -5.44 -13.72 22.71
N GLY A 209 -4.72 -12.62 22.82
CA GLY A 209 -3.27 -12.57 22.62
C GLY A 209 -2.86 -12.41 21.16
N PHE A 210 -1.57 -12.50 20.91
CA PHE A 210 -1.03 -12.46 19.55
C PHE A 210 -1.05 -13.82 18.88
N ASN A 211 -1.27 -13.81 17.57
CA ASN A 211 -1.06 -14.97 16.72
C ASN A 211 0.44 -15.26 16.60
N GLU A 212 0.94 -16.18 17.40
CA GLU A 212 2.37 -16.53 17.45
C GLU A 212 2.86 -17.29 16.21
N ASP A 213 1.93 -17.87 15.45
CA ASP A 213 2.24 -18.58 14.20
C ASP A 213 2.66 -17.64 13.06
N LEU A 214 2.37 -16.33 13.20
CA LEU A 214 2.77 -15.34 12.21
C LEU A 214 4.28 -15.05 12.28
N SER A 215 4.95 -15.31 11.18
CA SER A 215 6.35 -15.00 10.95
C SER A 215 6.52 -13.78 10.05
N PRO A 216 7.65 -13.06 10.18
CA PRO A 216 7.98 -11.99 9.26
C PRO A 216 8.15 -12.49 7.82
N MET A 217 7.74 -11.67 6.87
CA MET A 217 7.93 -11.89 5.45
C MET A 217 9.29 -11.35 4.99
N ASN A 218 9.99 -12.11 4.17
CA ASN A 218 11.28 -11.74 3.59
C ASN A 218 11.21 -11.80 2.07
N SER A 219 11.59 -10.73 1.40
CA SER A 219 11.61 -10.67 -0.06
C SER A 219 13.00 -10.33 -0.55
N SER A 220 13.43 -10.98 -1.62
CA SER A 220 14.63 -10.63 -2.38
C SER A 220 14.27 -10.51 -3.86
N GLY A 221 14.85 -9.56 -4.56
CA GLY A 221 14.53 -9.39 -5.95
C GLY A 221 15.59 -8.60 -6.72
N PHE A 222 15.54 -8.75 -8.02
CA PHE A 222 16.32 -7.94 -8.93
C PHE A 222 15.44 -7.42 -10.06
N ASP A 223 15.79 -6.28 -10.59
CA ASP A 223 15.23 -5.71 -11.81
C ASP A 223 16.34 -5.21 -12.73
N ILE A 224 16.12 -5.35 -14.02
CA ILE A 224 16.96 -4.82 -15.08
C ILE A 224 16.09 -4.00 -16.02
N GLY A 225 16.56 -2.85 -16.42
CA GLY A 225 15.77 -1.99 -17.30
C GLY A 225 16.61 -1.12 -18.21
N PHE A 226 15.90 -0.57 -19.17
CA PHE A 226 16.39 0.43 -20.12
C PHE A 226 15.45 1.63 -20.08
N ARG A 227 16.02 2.83 -20.04
CA ARG A 227 15.29 4.10 -20.13
C ARG A 227 15.83 4.94 -21.24
N LYS A 228 14.90 5.52 -22.00
CA LYS A 228 15.19 6.53 -23.03
C LYS A 228 14.47 7.83 -22.70
N LYS A 229 15.19 8.94 -22.76
CA LYS A 229 14.64 10.29 -22.63
C LYS A 229 14.97 11.08 -23.89
N SER A 230 13.95 11.45 -24.65
CA SER A 230 14.13 12.35 -25.78
C SER A 230 13.03 13.41 -25.79
N GLN A 231 13.17 14.42 -26.64
CA GLN A 231 12.24 15.53 -26.69
C GLN A 231 10.79 15.10 -26.97
N ASN A 232 10.61 14.12 -27.85
CA ASN A 232 9.30 13.69 -28.29
C ASN A 232 8.87 12.34 -27.70
N LEU A 233 9.81 11.45 -27.37
CA LEU A 233 9.53 10.11 -26.88
C LEU A 233 10.41 9.78 -25.70
N SER A 234 9.78 9.52 -24.55
CA SER A 234 10.44 8.93 -23.39
C SER A 234 9.81 7.59 -23.08
N TYR A 235 10.60 6.57 -22.81
CA TYR A 235 10.08 5.27 -22.40
C TYR A 235 11.03 4.54 -21.46
N SER A 236 10.46 3.65 -20.66
CA SER A 236 11.15 2.74 -19.76
C SER A 236 10.63 1.33 -19.98
N ILE A 237 11.52 0.37 -20.09
CA ILE A 237 11.21 -1.06 -20.14
C ILE A 237 12.01 -1.69 -19.01
N ALA A 238 11.34 -2.50 -18.18
CA ALA A 238 11.97 -3.24 -17.10
C ALA A 238 11.51 -4.71 -17.11
N ALA A 239 12.39 -5.60 -16.68
CA ALA A 239 12.06 -6.97 -16.31
C ALA A 239 12.46 -7.18 -14.85
N PHE A 240 11.63 -7.87 -14.07
CA PHE A 240 11.84 -8.09 -12.67
C PHE A 240 11.60 -9.55 -12.24
N TYR A 241 12.29 -9.92 -11.18
CA TYR A 241 12.08 -11.19 -10.46
C TYR A 241 12.12 -10.91 -8.96
N ILE A 242 11.09 -11.36 -8.23
CA ILE A 242 11.02 -11.25 -6.78
C ILE A 242 10.64 -12.62 -6.20
N ASP A 243 11.39 -13.06 -5.21
CA ASP A 243 11.13 -14.24 -4.39
C ASP A 243 10.78 -13.78 -2.97
N THR A 244 9.66 -14.27 -2.44
CA THR A 244 9.18 -13.89 -1.10
C THR A 244 8.98 -15.17 -0.29
N LYS A 245 9.51 -15.20 0.92
CA LYS A 245 9.33 -16.27 1.90
C LYS A 245 8.35 -15.79 2.96
N ASP A 246 7.52 -16.71 3.44
CA ASP A 246 6.55 -16.48 4.52
C ASP A 246 5.58 -15.33 4.22
N GLU A 247 5.08 -15.27 2.98
CA GLU A 247 4.13 -14.23 2.57
C GLU A 247 2.90 -14.22 3.46
N ILE A 248 2.60 -13.05 4.04
CA ILE A 248 1.45 -12.87 4.91
C ILE A 248 0.21 -12.63 4.05
N VAL A 249 -0.79 -13.49 4.21
CA VAL A 249 -2.06 -13.39 3.51
C VAL A 249 -3.23 -13.38 4.47
N ARG A 250 -4.25 -12.61 4.12
CA ARG A 250 -5.50 -12.56 4.87
C ARG A 250 -6.42 -13.69 4.49
N TYR A 251 -7.27 -14.11 5.45
CA TYR A 251 -8.39 -15.04 5.25
C TYR A 251 -9.51 -14.74 6.24
N GLU A 252 -10.69 -15.30 6.02
CA GLU A 252 -11.82 -15.24 6.94
C GLU A 252 -12.16 -16.63 7.48
N LEU A 253 -12.73 -16.69 8.66
CA LEU A 253 -13.21 -17.91 9.30
C LEU A 253 -14.75 -17.94 9.35
N GLU A 254 -15.32 -19.14 9.34
CA GLU A 254 -16.73 -19.36 9.64
C GLU A 254 -17.08 -18.86 11.05
N GLY A 255 -18.18 -18.13 11.17
CA GLY A 255 -18.59 -17.52 12.44
C GLY A 255 -17.94 -16.15 12.75
N PHE A 256 -16.94 -15.75 11.97
CA PHE A 256 -16.24 -14.45 12.09
C PHE A 256 -16.26 -13.67 10.76
N GLU A 257 -17.37 -13.78 10.04
CA GLU A 257 -17.48 -13.18 8.72
C GLU A 257 -17.35 -11.65 8.77
N GLY A 258 -16.40 -11.14 8.00
CA GLY A 258 -16.02 -9.73 7.95
C GLY A 258 -14.82 -9.38 8.83
N MET A 259 -14.37 -10.30 9.70
CA MET A 259 -13.12 -10.18 10.43
C MET A 259 -11.98 -10.83 9.62
N ASN A 260 -10.90 -10.11 9.41
CA ASN A 260 -9.71 -10.64 8.76
C ASN A 260 -8.82 -11.33 9.78
N PHE A 261 -8.35 -12.52 9.44
CA PHE A 261 -7.26 -13.23 10.08
C PHE A 261 -6.08 -13.32 9.10
N TYR A 262 -4.89 -13.64 9.60
CA TYR A 262 -3.67 -13.65 8.81
C TYR A 262 -2.87 -14.92 9.05
N ARG A 263 -2.20 -15.38 7.99
CA ARG A 263 -1.28 -16.52 8.04
C ARG A 263 -0.17 -16.36 7.03
N ASN A 264 0.93 -17.05 7.24
CA ASN A 264 1.98 -17.16 6.22
C ASN A 264 1.58 -18.20 5.16
N LEU A 265 1.71 -17.85 3.87
CA LEU A 265 1.34 -18.69 2.73
C LEU A 265 2.54 -19.49 2.16
N GLY A 266 3.68 -19.56 2.86
CA GLY A 266 4.89 -20.19 2.34
C GLY A 266 5.68 -19.26 1.42
N THR A 267 6.13 -19.75 0.25
CA THR A 267 6.92 -18.94 -0.70
C THR A 267 6.07 -18.42 -1.84
N SER A 268 6.37 -17.22 -2.32
CA SER A 268 5.77 -16.68 -3.54
C SER A 268 6.84 -16.14 -4.48
N LYS A 269 6.55 -16.18 -5.78
CA LYS A 269 7.40 -15.68 -6.86
C LYS A 269 6.63 -14.72 -7.74
N ARG A 270 7.29 -13.62 -8.08
CA ARG A 270 6.79 -12.62 -9.00
C ARG A 270 7.81 -12.43 -10.10
N VAL A 271 7.43 -12.71 -11.35
CA VAL A 271 8.29 -12.51 -12.52
C VAL A 271 7.51 -11.81 -13.60
N GLY A 272 8.06 -10.73 -14.14
CA GLY A 272 7.33 -9.94 -15.11
C GLY A 272 8.16 -8.90 -15.84
N ALA A 273 7.44 -8.15 -16.66
CA ALA A 273 7.98 -7.01 -17.39
C ALA A 273 7.00 -5.84 -17.33
N GLU A 274 7.56 -4.64 -17.36
CA GLU A 274 6.84 -3.37 -17.35
C GLU A 274 7.31 -2.49 -18.48
N LEU A 275 6.38 -1.76 -19.08
CA LEU A 275 6.61 -0.76 -20.10
C LEU A 275 5.89 0.51 -19.71
N GLU A 276 6.60 1.62 -19.71
CA GLU A 276 6.03 2.96 -19.62
C GLU A 276 6.51 3.78 -20.82
N ALA A 277 5.63 4.57 -21.42
CA ALA A 277 5.95 5.43 -22.53
C ALA A 277 5.17 6.75 -22.46
N SER A 278 5.84 7.84 -22.82
CA SER A 278 5.23 9.16 -22.99
C SER A 278 5.66 9.72 -24.33
N TYR A 279 4.68 10.02 -25.18
CA TYR A 279 4.91 10.56 -26.52
C TYR A 279 4.27 11.93 -26.68
N ASN A 280 5.10 12.92 -26.96
CA ASN A 280 4.66 14.27 -27.27
C ASN A 280 4.30 14.36 -28.76
N LEU A 281 3.00 14.44 -29.03
CA LEU A 281 2.44 14.57 -30.39
C LEU A 281 2.52 16.01 -30.94
N GLY A 282 3.04 16.96 -30.15
CA GLY A 282 3.00 18.36 -30.48
C GLY A 282 1.62 18.97 -30.25
N LYS A 283 1.01 19.62 -31.24
CA LYS A 283 -0.33 20.21 -31.09
C LYS A 283 -1.42 19.23 -30.62
N PRO A 284 -1.46 17.94 -31.06
CA PRO A 284 -2.41 16.96 -30.53
C PRO A 284 -2.19 16.58 -29.05
N GLY A 285 -1.13 17.07 -28.40
CA GLY A 285 -0.91 16.89 -26.97
C GLY A 285 0.05 15.75 -26.64
N VAL A 286 -0.13 15.11 -25.47
CA VAL A 286 0.74 14.04 -24.96
C VAL A 286 -0.05 12.75 -24.79
N LEU A 287 0.53 11.65 -25.23
CA LEU A 287 0.02 10.30 -25.05
C LEU A 287 0.93 9.56 -24.08
N ASN A 288 0.36 9.09 -22.97
CA ASN A 288 1.03 8.26 -21.97
C ASN A 288 0.46 6.86 -22.02
N ALA A 289 1.32 5.85 -21.98
CA ALA A 289 0.92 4.45 -21.90
C ALA A 289 1.73 3.72 -20.84
N SER A 290 1.09 2.80 -20.11
CA SER A 290 1.79 1.85 -19.26
C SER A 290 1.22 0.44 -19.45
N TYR A 291 2.09 -0.56 -19.38
CA TYR A 291 1.73 -1.96 -19.47
C TYR A 291 2.57 -2.78 -18.51
N THR A 292 1.91 -3.60 -17.71
CA THR A 292 2.57 -4.59 -16.84
C THR A 292 2.06 -5.97 -17.22
N GLN A 293 2.96 -6.92 -17.39
CA GLN A 293 2.68 -8.33 -17.56
C GLN A 293 3.52 -9.11 -16.57
N ALA A 294 2.89 -9.84 -15.65
CA ALA A 294 3.61 -10.62 -14.67
C ALA A 294 2.89 -11.93 -14.29
N LYS A 295 3.68 -12.87 -13.84
CA LYS A 295 3.24 -14.13 -13.25
C LYS A 295 3.46 -14.02 -11.74
N TYR A 296 2.40 -14.25 -10.98
CA TYR A 296 2.38 -14.20 -9.52
C TYR A 296 1.96 -15.57 -9.02
N GLU A 297 2.88 -16.31 -8.44
CA GLU A 297 2.65 -17.69 -8.00
C GLU A 297 3.09 -17.88 -6.55
N PHE A 298 2.47 -18.83 -5.87
CA PHE A 298 2.88 -19.28 -4.56
C PHE A 298 3.08 -20.80 -4.55
N GLU A 299 3.88 -21.25 -3.59
CA GLU A 299 4.10 -22.65 -3.27
C GLU A 299 4.03 -22.82 -1.75
N ASN A 300 3.16 -23.69 -1.28
CA ASN A 300 3.01 -24.02 0.14
C ASN A 300 2.76 -25.52 0.30
N GLN A 301 3.71 -26.25 0.91
CA GLN A 301 3.61 -27.68 1.22
C GLN A 301 3.20 -28.54 0.02
N GLY A 302 3.74 -28.23 -1.17
CA GLY A 302 3.46 -28.96 -2.42
C GLY A 302 2.17 -28.52 -3.15
N VAL A 303 1.46 -27.54 -2.61
CA VAL A 303 0.35 -26.87 -3.30
C VAL A 303 0.87 -25.59 -3.93
N SER A 304 0.63 -25.41 -5.22
CA SER A 304 1.01 -24.19 -5.95
C SER A 304 -0.17 -23.60 -6.70
N GLY A 305 -0.17 -22.29 -6.86
CA GLY A 305 -1.23 -21.58 -7.58
C GLY A 305 -0.87 -20.12 -7.83
N GLY A 306 -1.80 -19.40 -8.48
CA GLY A 306 -1.70 -17.94 -8.64
C GLY A 306 -2.05 -17.22 -7.34
N LEU A 307 -1.32 -16.16 -7.00
CA LEU A 307 -1.67 -15.30 -5.88
C LEU A 307 -3.03 -14.64 -6.12
N ALA A 308 -3.91 -14.74 -5.11
CA ALA A 308 -5.24 -14.14 -5.18
C ALA A 308 -5.16 -12.59 -5.14
N GLY A 309 -6.13 -11.94 -5.78
CA GLY A 309 -6.27 -10.48 -5.75
C GLY A 309 -5.35 -9.71 -6.72
N ILE A 310 -4.47 -10.39 -7.47
CA ILE A 310 -3.50 -9.74 -8.34
C ILE A 310 -3.76 -10.12 -9.81
N PRO A 311 -4.05 -9.15 -10.71
CA PRO A 311 -4.22 -9.42 -12.13
C PRO A 311 -2.88 -9.69 -12.82
N LYS A 312 -2.87 -10.64 -13.79
CA LYS A 312 -1.65 -10.98 -14.55
C LYS A 312 -1.16 -9.87 -15.47
N SER A 313 -2.05 -8.99 -15.89
CA SER A 313 -1.67 -7.83 -16.70
C SER A 313 -2.59 -6.64 -16.48
N ASN A 314 -2.00 -5.46 -16.59
CA ASN A 314 -2.69 -4.18 -16.56
C ASN A 314 -2.18 -3.33 -17.73
N PHE A 315 -3.08 -2.58 -18.34
CA PHE A 315 -2.74 -1.60 -19.37
C PHE A 315 -3.46 -0.29 -19.08
N THR A 316 -2.73 0.83 -19.17
CA THR A 316 -3.33 2.16 -19.14
C THR A 316 -2.89 2.95 -20.37
N LEU A 317 -3.81 3.78 -20.87
CA LEU A 317 -3.54 4.74 -21.94
C LEU A 317 -4.21 6.05 -21.56
N GLU A 318 -3.43 7.13 -21.55
CA GLU A 318 -3.90 8.47 -21.24
C GLU A 318 -3.56 9.41 -22.37
N TRP A 319 -4.52 10.20 -22.81
CA TRP A 319 -4.31 11.28 -23.76
C TRP A 319 -4.64 12.62 -23.11
N LEU A 320 -3.63 13.49 -23.10
CA LEU A 320 -3.70 14.85 -22.59
C LEU A 320 -3.62 15.83 -23.76
N TYR A 321 -4.65 16.61 -23.95
CA TYR A 321 -4.69 17.63 -24.99
C TYR A 321 -5.02 18.99 -24.37
N GLY A 322 -4.23 20.00 -24.74
CA GLY A 322 -4.44 21.37 -24.31
C GLY A 322 -4.40 22.32 -25.52
N TYR A 323 -5.40 23.14 -25.68
CA TYR A 323 -5.44 24.17 -26.70
C TYR A 323 -6.07 25.46 -26.17
N LYS A 324 -5.29 26.53 -26.11
CA LYS A 324 -5.71 27.81 -25.51
C LYS A 324 -6.20 27.59 -24.07
N ASN A 325 -7.49 27.80 -23.85
CA ASN A 325 -8.15 27.72 -22.56
C ASN A 325 -8.83 26.34 -22.31
N PHE A 326 -8.73 25.43 -23.29
CA PHE A 326 -9.40 24.15 -23.26
C PHE A 326 -8.41 23.04 -22.97
N ASP A 327 -8.71 22.23 -21.95
CA ASP A 327 -7.96 21.02 -21.59
C ASP A 327 -8.90 19.80 -21.72
N LEU A 328 -8.42 18.76 -22.39
CA LEU A 328 -9.07 17.46 -22.51
C LEU A 328 -8.12 16.40 -21.93
N LYS A 329 -8.65 15.55 -21.11
CA LYS A 329 -8.01 14.31 -20.66
C LYS A 329 -8.94 13.14 -20.97
N MET A 330 -8.41 12.12 -21.64
CA MET A 330 -9.07 10.83 -21.83
C MET A 330 -8.18 9.74 -21.29
N ASP A 331 -8.72 8.80 -20.55
CA ASP A 331 -7.99 7.63 -20.07
C ASP A 331 -8.75 6.33 -20.28
N LEU A 332 -8.00 5.30 -20.59
CA LEU A 332 -8.44 3.91 -20.68
C LEU A 332 -7.62 3.10 -19.68
N LYS A 333 -8.26 2.20 -18.95
CA LYS A 333 -7.61 1.25 -18.05
C LYS A 333 -8.20 -0.13 -18.27
N TYR A 334 -7.38 -1.05 -18.76
CA TYR A 334 -7.69 -2.47 -18.82
C TYR A 334 -7.05 -3.21 -17.66
N VAL A 335 -7.82 -4.01 -16.97
CA VAL A 335 -7.37 -4.92 -15.91
C VAL A 335 -7.73 -6.34 -16.29
N ASN A 336 -6.74 -7.21 -16.33
CA ASN A 336 -6.96 -8.63 -16.64
C ASN A 336 -7.73 -9.32 -15.51
N SER A 337 -8.29 -10.49 -15.83
CA SER A 337 -8.92 -11.33 -14.81
C SER A 337 -7.93 -11.75 -13.73
N LEU A 338 -8.45 -11.95 -12.52
CA LEU A 338 -7.67 -12.38 -11.34
C LEU A 338 -8.45 -13.48 -10.58
N TYR A 339 -7.81 -14.11 -9.62
CA TYR A 339 -8.47 -15.03 -8.71
C TYR A 339 -8.84 -14.32 -7.40
N ALA A 340 -10.01 -14.66 -6.84
CA ALA A 340 -10.47 -14.13 -5.57
C ALA A 340 -10.00 -14.98 -4.37
N ASP A 341 -9.48 -16.16 -4.61
CA ASP A 341 -9.02 -17.12 -3.59
C ASP A 341 -7.71 -17.79 -4.01
N ASN A 342 -6.96 -18.25 -3.01
CA ASN A 342 -5.67 -18.92 -3.22
C ASN A 342 -5.84 -20.37 -3.76
N ASN A 343 -7.04 -20.94 -3.74
CA ASN A 343 -7.30 -22.22 -4.40
C ASN A 343 -7.46 -22.05 -5.91
N ASN A 344 -7.55 -20.78 -6.37
CA ASN A 344 -7.78 -20.42 -7.79
C ASN A 344 -9.08 -20.97 -8.38
N GLU A 345 -10.09 -21.15 -7.55
CA GLU A 345 -11.42 -21.66 -7.95
C GLU A 345 -12.33 -20.52 -8.43
N VAL A 346 -12.24 -19.34 -7.83
CA VAL A 346 -13.10 -18.21 -8.12
C VAL A 346 -12.38 -17.17 -8.95
N LYS A 347 -12.77 -17.06 -10.22
CA LYS A 347 -12.19 -16.11 -11.16
C LYS A 347 -13.03 -14.84 -11.27
N VAL A 348 -12.40 -13.69 -11.07
CA VAL A 348 -12.98 -12.37 -11.30
C VAL A 348 -12.74 -11.97 -12.75
N PRO A 349 -13.76 -11.54 -13.50
CA PRO A 349 -13.61 -11.18 -14.91
C PRO A 349 -12.72 -9.93 -15.08
N SER A 350 -12.08 -9.84 -16.26
CA SER A 350 -11.38 -8.64 -16.71
C SER A 350 -12.37 -7.51 -17.02
N TYR A 351 -11.91 -6.28 -16.99
CA TYR A 351 -12.72 -5.11 -17.33
C TYR A 351 -11.91 -4.01 -18.03
N LEU A 352 -12.61 -3.13 -18.74
CA LEU A 352 -12.08 -1.96 -19.42
C LEU A 352 -12.83 -0.72 -18.93
N LEU A 353 -12.11 0.20 -18.28
CA LEU A 353 -12.65 1.49 -17.87
C LEU A 353 -12.20 2.57 -18.84
N SER A 354 -13.08 3.53 -19.07
CA SER A 354 -12.76 4.76 -19.77
C SER A 354 -13.32 5.96 -19.05
N ASN A 355 -12.55 7.02 -18.96
CA ASN A 355 -12.96 8.28 -18.37
C ASN A 355 -12.62 9.43 -19.31
N ILE A 356 -13.37 10.51 -19.20
CA ILE A 356 -13.11 11.75 -19.93
C ILE A 356 -13.26 12.94 -18.98
N ALA A 357 -12.33 13.88 -19.06
CA ALA A 357 -12.40 15.14 -18.35
C ALA A 357 -12.19 16.29 -19.33
N LEU A 358 -13.11 17.22 -19.34
CA LEU A 358 -13.08 18.44 -20.15
C LEU A 358 -12.99 19.62 -19.19
N LYS A 359 -12.09 20.57 -19.45
CA LYS A 359 -11.98 21.80 -18.69
C LYS A 359 -11.87 22.98 -19.64
N ASN A 360 -12.53 24.07 -19.28
CA ASN A 360 -12.36 25.33 -19.99
C ASN A 360 -12.14 26.47 -18.98
N LYS A 361 -11.20 27.35 -19.30
CA LYS A 361 -10.74 28.47 -18.48
C LYS A 361 -11.19 29.78 -19.14
N PHE A 362 -11.85 30.63 -18.37
CA PHE A 362 -12.33 31.92 -18.80
C PHE A 362 -11.67 33.02 -17.94
N ASN A 363 -10.86 33.86 -18.58
CA ASN A 363 -10.31 35.05 -17.94
C ASN A 363 -11.29 36.21 -18.20
N LEU A 364 -12.10 36.58 -17.22
CA LEU A 364 -13.05 37.66 -17.28
C LEU A 364 -12.50 38.87 -16.52
N THR A 365 -12.99 40.07 -16.86
CA THR A 365 -12.55 41.30 -16.17
C THR A 365 -12.86 41.21 -14.68
N GLY A 366 -11.82 41.06 -13.86
CA GLY A 366 -11.89 41.00 -12.41
C GLY A 366 -12.03 39.62 -11.78
N PHE A 367 -12.19 38.55 -12.56
CA PHE A 367 -12.16 37.17 -12.00
C PHE A 367 -11.81 36.09 -13.03
N PHE A 368 -11.29 34.99 -12.52
CA PHE A 368 -11.00 33.78 -13.25
C PHE A 368 -12.10 32.75 -13.00
N LEU A 369 -12.56 32.08 -14.07
CA LEU A 369 -13.53 30.98 -13.99
C LEU A 369 -13.00 29.77 -14.73
N GLU A 370 -12.91 28.62 -14.05
CA GLU A 370 -12.67 27.31 -14.66
C GLU A 370 -13.92 26.44 -14.48
N VAL A 371 -14.43 25.93 -15.60
CA VAL A 371 -15.55 24.98 -15.61
C VAL A 371 -15.03 23.64 -16.09
N GLY A 372 -15.28 22.58 -15.34
CA GLY A 372 -14.87 21.22 -15.66
C GLY A 372 -16.05 20.25 -15.66
N LEU A 373 -16.10 19.37 -16.66
CA LEU A 373 -16.99 18.22 -16.72
C LEU A 373 -16.14 16.96 -16.71
N HIS A 374 -16.38 16.08 -15.73
CA HIS A 374 -15.74 14.79 -15.64
C HIS A 374 -16.80 13.69 -15.78
N VAL A 375 -16.60 12.78 -16.71
CA VAL A 375 -17.41 11.57 -16.87
C VAL A 375 -16.53 10.39 -16.49
N ARG A 376 -16.85 9.73 -15.40
CA ARG A 376 -16.19 8.49 -14.96
C ARG A 376 -16.95 7.29 -15.47
N ASN A 377 -16.23 6.23 -15.81
CA ASN A 377 -16.80 5.02 -16.36
C ASN A 377 -17.73 5.29 -17.56
N LEU A 378 -17.16 5.95 -18.59
CA LEU A 378 -17.90 6.40 -19.77
C LEU A 378 -18.67 5.28 -20.49
N LEU A 379 -18.11 4.06 -20.46
CA LEU A 379 -18.72 2.87 -21.10
C LEU A 379 -19.78 2.19 -20.22
N ASP A 380 -19.99 2.67 -19.00
CA ASP A 380 -20.92 2.09 -18.00
C ASP A 380 -20.61 0.63 -17.68
N GLU A 381 -19.30 0.30 -17.64
CA GLU A 381 -18.80 -1.04 -17.35
C GLU A 381 -19.17 -1.48 -15.94
N LYS A 382 -19.63 -2.73 -15.79
CA LYS A 382 -19.92 -3.34 -14.49
C LYS A 382 -18.71 -4.13 -14.03
N TYR A 383 -18.04 -3.62 -13.03
CA TYR A 383 -16.83 -4.25 -12.49
C TYR A 383 -16.80 -4.23 -10.95
N PHE A 384 -15.81 -4.88 -10.38
CA PHE A 384 -15.58 -4.90 -8.94
C PHE A 384 -14.37 -4.02 -8.63
N ASP A 385 -14.57 -3.05 -7.74
CA ASP A 385 -13.53 -2.08 -7.35
C ASP A 385 -12.57 -2.67 -6.33
N ASN A 386 -13.10 -3.53 -5.46
CA ASN A 386 -12.32 -4.26 -4.49
C ASN A 386 -12.73 -5.75 -4.47
N ILE A 387 -11.73 -6.59 -4.22
CA ILE A 387 -11.90 -8.03 -4.04
C ILE A 387 -11.39 -8.40 -2.64
N ARG A 388 -12.29 -8.93 -1.82
CA ARG A 388 -11.94 -9.54 -0.54
C ARG A 388 -11.34 -10.90 -0.79
N THR A 389 -10.04 -11.00 -0.82
CA THR A 389 -9.35 -12.27 -1.06
C THR A 389 -9.61 -13.24 0.09
N ASN A 390 -9.83 -14.53 -0.26
CA ASN A 390 -10.08 -15.63 0.68
C ASN A 390 -11.26 -15.39 1.65
N ALA A 391 -12.27 -14.62 1.22
CA ALA A 391 -13.45 -14.35 2.03
C ALA A 391 -14.29 -15.59 2.23
N PHE A 392 -14.78 -15.83 3.45
CA PHE A 392 -15.70 -16.93 3.75
C PHE A 392 -17.09 -16.72 3.10
N GLY A 393 -17.74 -17.79 2.68
CA GLY A 393 -19.10 -17.75 2.13
C GLY A 393 -19.20 -17.08 0.75
N SER A 394 -18.13 -17.03 -0.03
CA SER A 394 -18.07 -16.45 -1.39
C SER A 394 -18.41 -14.94 -1.43
N ARG A 395 -18.09 -14.18 -0.38
CA ARG A 395 -18.34 -12.74 -0.29
C ARG A 395 -17.18 -11.91 -0.83
N PHE A 396 -16.66 -12.30 -1.97
CA PHE A 396 -15.45 -11.73 -2.56
C PHE A 396 -15.63 -10.34 -3.16
N TYR A 397 -16.83 -9.95 -3.56
CA TYR A 397 -17.04 -8.87 -4.51
C TYR A 397 -17.56 -7.60 -3.87
N GLU A 398 -16.86 -6.49 -4.07
CA GLU A 398 -17.33 -5.13 -3.78
C GLU A 398 -17.55 -4.40 -5.12
N PRO A 399 -18.81 -4.18 -5.54
CA PRO A 399 -19.08 -3.58 -6.84
C PRO A 399 -18.71 -2.10 -6.87
N ALA A 400 -18.14 -1.72 -8.00
CA ALA A 400 -17.79 -0.33 -8.28
C ALA A 400 -19.00 0.53 -8.67
N SER A 401 -18.79 1.84 -8.66
CA SER A 401 -19.76 2.81 -9.15
C SER A 401 -19.92 2.68 -10.66
N LEU A 402 -21.17 2.74 -11.12
CA LEU A 402 -21.52 2.89 -12.54
C LEU A 402 -21.08 4.28 -13.03
N ARG A 403 -21.41 4.59 -14.30
CA ARG A 403 -21.10 5.87 -14.91
C ARG A 403 -21.59 7.03 -14.03
N SER A 404 -20.70 7.99 -13.80
CA SER A 404 -20.99 9.18 -13.01
C SER A 404 -20.50 10.45 -13.70
N PHE A 405 -21.21 11.57 -13.44
CA PHE A 405 -20.92 12.88 -13.97
C PHE A 405 -20.59 13.83 -12.82
N ILE A 406 -19.49 14.54 -12.94
CA ILE A 406 -19.06 15.53 -11.94
C ILE A 406 -18.86 16.87 -12.66
N LEU A 407 -19.63 17.88 -12.27
CA LEU A 407 -19.43 19.27 -12.68
C LEU A 407 -18.57 19.96 -11.63
N SER A 408 -17.46 20.56 -12.04
CA SER A 408 -16.60 21.36 -11.18
C SER A 408 -16.57 22.81 -11.65
N ILE A 409 -16.67 23.74 -10.71
CA ILE A 409 -16.56 25.18 -10.94
C ILE A 409 -15.53 25.72 -9.96
N LYS A 410 -14.47 26.38 -10.48
CA LYS A 410 -13.45 27.04 -9.70
C LYS A 410 -13.38 28.50 -10.08
N THR A 411 -13.44 29.39 -9.10
CA THR A 411 -13.31 30.83 -9.28
C THR A 411 -12.16 31.39 -8.44
N ALA A 412 -11.48 32.41 -8.96
CA ALA A 412 -10.52 33.23 -8.22
C ALA A 412 -10.76 34.69 -8.55
N PHE A 413 -10.73 35.56 -7.52
CA PHE A 413 -10.97 37.01 -7.60
C PHE A 413 -9.69 37.79 -7.36
#